data_033d37a3a5ed84662963c7d79d1ddd29
#
_entry.id   033d37a3a5ed84662963c7d79d1ddd29
#
_cell.length_a   1.000
_cell.length_b   1.000
_cell.length_c   1.000
_cell.angle_alpha   90.00
_cell.angle_beta   90.00
_cell.angle_gamma   90.00
#
_symmetry.space_group_name_H-M   'P 1'
#
loop_
_entity.id
_entity.type
_entity.pdbx_description
1 polymer ?
#
loop_
_entity_poly.entity_id
_entity_poly.type
_entity_poly.pdbx_seq_one_letter_code
_entity_poly.pdbx_strand_id
1 'polypeptide(L)'
;NKGLNIFNTKFVFANPELATDVDFENVESVVGHEYFHNWTGNRVTCRDWFQLSLKEGLTVFRDQEFSADMMAEGLDEVQADSARAVKRIEDVKVLRAAQFPEDAGPMAHPIRPDSYQEINNFYTVTVYEKGAEVIRMQHTLLGEQLFQRGMQIYFERHDGQAVTCEDFVGAMETALQEAHPELDLKQFRHWYSQAGTPEVSASWTQTNGQLVLTLKQNCRPTPGQAIKPAFHIPVKLGFVEKASGRDVPLQLESNTNALHGDVLDFTESTQTFVFTGLDKPVVPSLLRSFSAPVILQ
;
A
#
# COMPACT_ATOMS: atom_id res chain seq x y z
N ASN A 1 -2.88 -20.97 -11.63
CA ASN A 1 -2.68 -21.47 -13.00
C ASN A 1 -4.01 -21.45 -13.77
N LYS A 2 -3.98 -20.93 -14.99
CA LYS A 2 -5.17 -20.85 -15.86
C LYS A 2 -5.75 -22.25 -16.13
N GLY A 3 -6.97 -22.50 -15.64
CA GLY A 3 -7.68 -23.76 -15.80
C GLY A 3 -7.36 -24.87 -14.79
N LEU A 4 -6.30 -24.71 -13.98
CA LEU A 4 -5.96 -25.65 -12.91
C LEU A 4 -5.12 -24.96 -11.84
N ASN A 5 -5.73 -24.68 -10.69
CA ASN A 5 -5.01 -24.17 -9.53
C ASN A 5 -4.39 -25.30 -8.74
N ILE A 6 -3.17 -25.10 -8.24
CA ILE A 6 -2.43 -26.04 -7.41
C ILE A 6 -2.23 -25.42 -6.05
N PHE A 7 -2.71 -26.10 -5.01
CA PHE A 7 -2.66 -25.60 -3.64
C PHE A 7 -1.79 -26.48 -2.75
N ASN A 8 -1.12 -25.85 -1.79
CA ASN A 8 -0.63 -26.57 -0.63
C ASN A 8 -1.82 -27.07 0.19
N THR A 9 -1.77 -28.32 0.67
CA THR A 9 -2.84 -28.94 1.45
C THR A 9 -3.23 -28.14 2.69
N LYS A 10 -2.31 -27.40 3.27
CA LYS A 10 -2.55 -26.47 4.39
C LYS A 10 -3.63 -25.42 4.07
N PHE A 11 -3.77 -25.03 2.79
CA PHE A 11 -4.71 -23.99 2.33
C PHE A 11 -5.93 -24.57 1.60
N VAL A 12 -6.20 -25.86 1.78
CA VAL A 12 -7.37 -26.56 1.19
C VAL A 12 -8.15 -27.33 2.24
N PHE A 13 -7.43 -27.86 3.24
CA PHE A 13 -8.05 -28.68 4.27
C PHE A 13 -8.16 -27.91 5.59
N ALA A 14 -9.40 -27.66 6.01
CA ALA A 14 -9.72 -27.17 7.35
C ALA A 14 -10.76 -28.11 7.96
N ASN A 15 -10.39 -28.78 9.06
CA ASN A 15 -11.32 -29.62 9.81
C ASN A 15 -11.98 -28.77 10.91
N PRO A 16 -13.33 -28.64 10.93
CA PRO A 16 -14.02 -27.80 11.92
C PRO A 16 -13.77 -28.18 13.39
N GLU A 17 -13.33 -29.41 13.68
CA GLU A 17 -13.01 -29.85 15.03
C GLU A 17 -11.59 -29.44 15.49
N LEU A 18 -10.69 -29.09 14.56
CA LEU A 18 -9.28 -28.87 14.80
C LEU A 18 -8.76 -27.51 14.31
N ALA A 19 -9.35 -26.97 13.23
CA ALA A 19 -8.96 -25.73 12.63
C ALA A 19 -9.44 -24.52 13.46
N THR A 20 -8.63 -23.47 13.46
CA THR A 20 -8.98 -22.16 14.01
C THR A 20 -9.66 -21.29 12.95
N ASP A 21 -10.26 -20.16 13.37
CA ASP A 21 -10.83 -19.18 12.44
C ASP A 21 -9.78 -18.71 11.41
N VAL A 22 -8.54 -18.50 11.86
CA VAL A 22 -7.40 -18.10 10.99
C VAL A 22 -7.11 -19.15 9.92
N ASP A 23 -7.32 -20.45 10.19
CA ASP A 23 -7.11 -21.50 9.20
C ASP A 23 -8.17 -21.41 8.10
N PHE A 24 -9.43 -21.12 8.45
CA PHE A 24 -10.51 -20.90 7.47
C PHE A 24 -10.29 -19.63 6.65
N GLU A 25 -9.90 -18.53 7.29
CA GLU A 25 -9.55 -17.26 6.62
C GLU A 25 -8.41 -17.47 5.63
N ASN A 26 -7.36 -18.21 6.00
CA ASN A 26 -6.25 -18.53 5.10
C ASN A 26 -6.70 -19.37 3.89
N VAL A 27 -7.63 -20.32 4.06
CA VAL A 27 -8.18 -21.09 2.94
C VAL A 27 -8.94 -20.16 1.99
N GLU A 28 -9.79 -19.30 2.52
CA GLU A 28 -10.58 -18.34 1.73
C GLU A 28 -9.64 -17.37 0.96
N SER A 29 -8.70 -16.76 1.66
CA SER A 29 -7.76 -15.80 1.09
C SER A 29 -6.93 -16.42 -0.04
N VAL A 30 -6.34 -17.62 0.19
CA VAL A 30 -5.50 -18.27 -0.83
C VAL A 30 -6.32 -18.74 -2.03
N VAL A 31 -7.54 -19.22 -1.82
CA VAL A 31 -8.44 -19.57 -2.94
C VAL A 31 -8.80 -18.31 -3.74
N GLY A 32 -9.09 -17.21 -3.07
CA GLY A 32 -9.30 -15.90 -3.70
C GLY A 32 -8.09 -15.43 -4.49
N HIS A 33 -6.90 -15.52 -3.88
CA HIS A 33 -5.62 -15.17 -4.51
C HIS A 33 -5.41 -15.93 -5.84
N GLU A 34 -5.51 -17.25 -5.82
CA GLU A 34 -5.34 -18.09 -7.01
C GLU A 34 -6.43 -17.82 -8.08
N TYR A 35 -7.65 -17.53 -7.65
CA TYR A 35 -8.73 -17.14 -8.56
C TYR A 35 -8.42 -15.80 -9.24
N PHE A 36 -7.94 -14.80 -8.50
CA PHE A 36 -7.59 -13.49 -9.03
C PHE A 36 -6.42 -13.54 -10.02
N HIS A 37 -5.50 -14.48 -9.86
CA HIS A 37 -4.44 -14.69 -10.84
C HIS A 37 -4.93 -14.98 -12.26
N ASN A 38 -6.18 -15.39 -12.46
CA ASN A 38 -6.74 -15.55 -13.81
C ASN A 38 -6.65 -14.25 -14.63
N TRP A 39 -6.79 -13.10 -13.98
CA TRP A 39 -6.63 -11.77 -14.60
C TRP A 39 -5.22 -11.22 -14.39
N THR A 40 -4.81 -11.11 -13.14
CA THR A 40 -3.54 -10.51 -12.73
C THR A 40 -2.45 -11.57 -12.58
N GLY A 41 -1.86 -11.96 -13.70
CA GLY A 41 -0.84 -12.98 -13.80
C GLY A 41 -1.01 -13.94 -14.97
N ASN A 42 -2.26 -14.31 -15.33
CA ASN A 42 -2.52 -15.24 -16.42
C ASN A 42 -2.98 -14.51 -17.68
N ARG A 43 -3.99 -13.67 -17.58
CA ARG A 43 -4.54 -12.92 -18.72
C ARG A 43 -3.63 -11.75 -19.11
N VAL A 44 -3.19 -10.99 -18.12
CA VAL A 44 -2.05 -10.07 -18.24
C VAL A 44 -0.91 -10.69 -17.44
N THR A 45 0.15 -11.12 -18.13
CA THR A 45 1.25 -11.86 -17.50
C THR A 45 2.52 -11.03 -17.37
N CYS A 46 3.46 -11.49 -16.53
CA CYS A 46 4.77 -10.85 -16.39
C CYS A 46 5.66 -11.14 -17.59
N ARG A 47 6.32 -10.11 -18.12
CA ARG A 47 7.30 -10.23 -19.21
C ARG A 47 8.51 -11.10 -18.83
N ASP A 48 8.93 -10.96 -17.59
CA ASP A 48 10.07 -11.66 -17.02
C ASP A 48 9.94 -11.79 -15.50
N TRP A 49 10.81 -12.57 -14.86
CA TRP A 49 10.77 -12.82 -13.42
C TRP A 49 11.02 -11.58 -12.55
N PHE A 50 11.71 -10.55 -13.07
CA PHE A 50 11.92 -9.30 -12.33
C PHE A 50 10.62 -8.53 -12.10
N GLN A 51 9.57 -8.84 -12.88
CA GLN A 51 8.25 -8.23 -12.76
C GLN A 51 7.33 -9.00 -11.80
N LEU A 52 7.82 -9.96 -11.04
CA LEU A 52 6.98 -10.88 -10.27
C LEU A 52 5.99 -10.18 -9.34
N SER A 53 6.40 -9.07 -8.70
CA SER A 53 5.50 -8.28 -7.84
C SER A 53 4.31 -7.68 -8.60
N LEU A 54 4.41 -7.51 -9.91
CA LEU A 54 3.29 -7.07 -10.75
C LEU A 54 2.09 -8.03 -10.65
N LYS A 55 2.34 -9.33 -10.57
CA LYS A 55 1.25 -10.29 -10.37
C LYS A 55 1.05 -10.64 -8.89
N GLU A 56 2.10 -10.89 -8.13
CA GLU A 56 1.96 -11.31 -6.74
C GLU A 56 1.51 -10.16 -5.84
N GLY A 57 2.19 -9.01 -5.87
CA GLY A 57 1.81 -7.86 -5.07
C GLY A 57 0.41 -7.34 -5.39
N LEU A 58 0.05 -7.25 -6.68
CA LEU A 58 -1.29 -6.84 -7.09
C LEU A 58 -2.35 -7.87 -6.64
N THR A 59 -2.04 -9.16 -6.71
CA THR A 59 -2.99 -10.21 -6.33
C THR A 59 -3.12 -10.31 -4.82
N VAL A 60 -2.04 -10.13 -4.03
CA VAL A 60 -2.11 -10.01 -2.56
C VAL A 60 -2.96 -8.79 -2.15
N PHE A 61 -2.78 -7.63 -2.78
CA PHE A 61 -3.66 -6.48 -2.52
C PHE A 61 -5.13 -6.84 -2.75
N ARG A 62 -5.45 -7.55 -3.83
CA ARG A 62 -6.82 -7.93 -4.16
C ARG A 62 -7.40 -8.98 -3.21
N ASP A 63 -6.60 -9.96 -2.78
CA ASP A 63 -7.08 -10.97 -1.82
C ASP A 63 -7.29 -10.37 -0.42
N GLN A 64 -6.45 -9.41 -0.01
CA GLN A 64 -6.63 -8.66 1.24
C GLN A 64 -7.94 -7.86 1.24
N GLU A 65 -8.25 -7.16 0.14
CA GLU A 65 -9.53 -6.42 0.01
C GLU A 65 -10.71 -7.38 -0.05
N PHE A 66 -10.59 -8.50 -0.76
CA PHE A 66 -11.62 -9.54 -0.81
C PHE A 66 -11.91 -10.13 0.57
N SER A 67 -10.89 -10.52 1.32
CA SER A 67 -11.06 -11.05 2.67
C SER A 67 -11.67 -10.01 3.62
N ALA A 68 -11.30 -8.73 3.48
CA ALA A 68 -11.92 -7.64 4.23
C ALA A 68 -13.40 -7.48 3.89
N ASP A 69 -13.78 -7.63 2.61
CA ASP A 69 -15.17 -7.61 2.16
C ASP A 69 -15.96 -8.79 2.73
N MET A 70 -15.38 -10.01 2.69
CA MET A 70 -16.01 -11.22 3.23
C MET A 70 -16.22 -11.13 4.76
N MET A 71 -15.23 -10.61 5.50
CA MET A 71 -15.36 -10.38 6.95
C MET A 71 -16.43 -9.33 7.28
N ALA A 72 -16.71 -8.42 6.37
CA ALA A 72 -17.72 -7.37 6.54
C ALA A 72 -19.12 -7.79 6.05
N GLU A 73 -19.25 -8.92 5.36
CA GLU A 73 -20.51 -9.36 4.74
C GLU A 73 -21.60 -9.58 5.79
N GLY A 74 -22.78 -9.02 5.55
CA GLY A 74 -23.94 -9.16 6.42
C GLY A 74 -23.91 -8.34 7.72
N LEU A 75 -22.86 -7.55 7.94
CA LEU A 75 -22.73 -6.67 9.10
C LEU A 75 -23.35 -5.28 8.83
N ASP A 76 -23.71 -4.55 9.89
CA ASP A 76 -24.03 -3.13 9.75
C ASP A 76 -22.77 -2.31 9.44
N GLU A 77 -22.93 -1.05 9.02
CA GLU A 77 -21.84 -0.18 8.59
C GLU A 77 -20.72 -0.05 9.63
N VAL A 78 -21.06 0.13 10.91
CA VAL A 78 -20.06 0.29 11.99
C VAL A 78 -19.31 -1.01 12.27
N GLN A 79 -20.02 -2.13 12.23
CA GLN A 79 -19.42 -3.45 12.40
C GLN A 79 -18.56 -3.83 11.20
N ALA A 80 -19.02 -3.53 9.98
CA ALA A 80 -18.28 -3.75 8.74
C ALA A 80 -16.95 -2.97 8.72
N ASP A 81 -16.98 -1.68 9.08
CA ASP A 81 -15.76 -0.86 9.22
C ASP A 81 -14.81 -1.45 10.26
N SER A 82 -15.34 -1.94 11.38
CA SER A 82 -14.53 -2.58 12.41
C SER A 82 -13.88 -3.88 11.92
N ALA A 83 -14.61 -4.71 11.19
CA ALA A 83 -14.12 -5.96 10.61
C ALA A 83 -13.00 -5.69 9.59
N ARG A 84 -13.18 -4.73 8.69
CA ARG A 84 -12.14 -4.29 7.73
C ARG A 84 -10.90 -3.76 8.45
N ALA A 85 -11.06 -3.01 9.53
CA ALA A 85 -9.94 -2.52 10.33
C ALA A 85 -9.17 -3.65 11.01
N VAL A 86 -9.83 -4.71 11.49
CA VAL A 86 -9.21 -5.90 12.06
C VAL A 86 -8.39 -6.62 11.00
N LYS A 87 -8.96 -6.88 9.80
CA LYS A 87 -8.21 -7.49 8.68
C LYS A 87 -6.96 -6.67 8.33
N ARG A 88 -7.10 -5.34 8.26
CA ARG A 88 -5.97 -4.45 7.98
C ARG A 88 -4.87 -4.54 9.04
N ILE A 89 -5.22 -4.67 10.32
CA ILE A 89 -4.25 -4.86 11.41
C ILE A 89 -3.47 -6.17 11.20
N GLU A 90 -4.11 -7.23 10.75
CA GLU A 90 -3.46 -8.52 10.47
C GLU A 90 -2.48 -8.44 9.32
N ASP A 91 -2.85 -7.80 8.21
CA ASP A 91 -1.95 -7.56 7.08
C ASP A 91 -0.71 -6.76 7.51
N VAL A 92 -0.91 -5.69 8.29
CA VAL A 92 0.17 -4.86 8.83
C VAL A 92 1.07 -5.65 9.80
N LYS A 93 0.51 -6.58 10.59
CA LYS A 93 1.31 -7.46 11.46
C LYS A 93 2.29 -8.30 10.66
N VAL A 94 1.84 -8.93 9.58
CA VAL A 94 2.71 -9.72 8.69
C VAL A 94 3.82 -8.85 8.10
N LEU A 95 3.47 -7.69 7.57
CA LEU A 95 4.43 -6.75 7.00
C LEU A 95 5.50 -6.35 8.03
N ARG A 96 5.09 -5.92 9.21
CA ARG A 96 6.01 -5.45 10.27
C ARG A 96 6.83 -6.57 10.90
N ALA A 97 6.28 -7.77 11.03
CA ALA A 97 6.95 -8.89 11.67
C ALA A 97 7.94 -9.63 10.73
N ALA A 98 7.68 -9.63 9.42
CA ALA A 98 8.48 -10.37 8.45
C ALA A 98 9.18 -9.47 7.43
N GLN A 99 8.48 -8.56 6.77
CA GLN A 99 9.02 -7.77 5.67
C GLN A 99 9.96 -6.65 6.15
N PHE A 100 9.63 -5.92 7.21
CA PHE A 100 10.53 -4.90 7.76
C PHE A 100 11.87 -5.49 8.23
N PRO A 101 11.92 -6.64 8.92
CA PRO A 101 13.18 -7.33 9.18
C PRO A 101 13.95 -7.73 7.93
N GLU A 102 13.27 -8.18 6.85
CA GLU A 102 13.92 -8.49 5.57
C GLU A 102 14.58 -7.25 4.97
N ASP A 103 13.87 -6.12 4.96
CA ASP A 103 14.39 -4.82 4.49
C ASP A 103 15.55 -4.27 5.34
N ALA A 104 15.62 -4.63 6.60
CA ALA A 104 16.68 -4.22 7.52
C ALA A 104 17.91 -5.14 7.49
N GLY A 105 17.81 -6.26 6.79
CA GLY A 105 18.83 -7.32 6.75
C GLY A 105 19.73 -7.28 5.52
N PRO A 106 20.69 -8.22 5.44
CA PRO A 106 21.61 -8.33 4.31
C PRO A 106 20.93 -8.80 3.01
N MET A 107 19.70 -9.33 3.10
CA MET A 107 18.90 -9.79 1.97
C MET A 107 17.93 -8.71 1.45
N ALA A 108 18.02 -7.48 1.94
CA ALA A 108 17.18 -6.38 1.48
C ALA A 108 17.28 -6.19 -0.04
N HIS A 109 16.14 -6.12 -0.69
CA HIS A 109 16.01 -5.96 -2.15
C HIS A 109 14.72 -5.18 -2.47
N PRO A 110 14.66 -4.51 -3.64
CA PRO A 110 13.45 -3.84 -4.06
C PRO A 110 12.34 -4.84 -4.45
N ILE A 111 11.08 -4.38 -4.51
CA ILE A 111 9.97 -5.23 -4.98
C ILE A 111 10.11 -5.66 -6.45
N ARG A 112 10.88 -4.88 -7.22
CA ARG A 112 11.34 -5.25 -8.57
C ARG A 112 12.87 -5.42 -8.52
N PRO A 113 13.36 -6.61 -8.16
CA PRO A 113 14.80 -6.89 -8.16
C PRO A 113 15.40 -6.74 -9.56
N ASP A 114 16.69 -6.47 -9.63
CA ASP A 114 17.45 -6.35 -10.89
C ASP A 114 18.44 -7.50 -11.11
N SER A 115 18.59 -8.36 -10.10
CA SER A 115 19.50 -9.53 -10.14
C SER A 115 19.00 -10.65 -9.23
N TYR A 116 19.42 -11.88 -9.51
CA TYR A 116 19.17 -13.06 -8.68
C TYR A 116 20.24 -14.13 -8.90
N GLN A 117 20.41 -15.01 -7.91
CA GLN A 117 21.26 -16.20 -8.04
C GLN A 117 20.44 -17.45 -8.35
N GLU A 118 19.24 -17.54 -7.76
CA GLU A 118 18.31 -18.64 -7.94
C GLU A 118 16.89 -18.08 -8.03
N ILE A 119 16.04 -18.67 -8.88
CA ILE A 119 14.66 -18.21 -9.15
C ILE A 119 13.82 -18.15 -7.87
N ASN A 120 14.02 -19.08 -6.95
CA ASN A 120 13.31 -19.10 -5.66
C ASN A 120 13.57 -17.84 -4.80
N ASN A 121 14.64 -17.08 -5.08
CA ASN A 121 14.95 -15.83 -4.39
C ASN A 121 13.94 -14.70 -4.69
N PHE A 122 13.08 -14.84 -5.69
CA PHE A 122 12.01 -13.88 -5.97
C PHE A 122 10.78 -14.05 -5.08
N TYR A 123 10.58 -15.22 -4.48
CA TYR A 123 9.38 -15.52 -3.68
C TYR A 123 9.59 -15.06 -2.22
N THR A 124 9.57 -13.75 -2.01
CA THR A 124 9.89 -13.10 -0.73
C THR A 124 8.72 -12.28 -0.21
N VAL A 125 8.68 -12.05 1.10
CA VAL A 125 7.68 -11.15 1.70
C VAL A 125 7.80 -9.71 1.17
N THR A 126 8.97 -9.30 0.68
CA THR A 126 9.14 -8.02 0.01
C THR A 126 8.36 -7.97 -1.32
N VAL A 127 8.51 -8.99 -2.17
CA VAL A 127 7.84 -9.04 -3.47
C VAL A 127 6.31 -9.15 -3.32
N TYR A 128 5.84 -9.91 -2.33
CA TYR A 128 4.42 -10.16 -2.07
C TYR A 128 3.79 -9.04 -1.23
N GLU A 129 4.19 -8.93 0.04
CA GLU A 129 3.51 -8.07 1.02
C GLU A 129 3.85 -6.57 0.81
N LYS A 130 5.14 -6.23 0.67
CA LYS A 130 5.49 -4.85 0.33
C LYS A 130 5.02 -4.49 -1.08
N GLY A 131 5.01 -5.45 -2.00
CA GLY A 131 4.39 -5.29 -3.32
C GLY A 131 2.92 -4.88 -3.21
N ALA A 132 2.14 -5.57 -2.37
CA ALA A 132 0.74 -5.23 -2.09
C ALA A 132 0.59 -3.82 -1.47
N GLU A 133 1.47 -3.46 -0.54
CA GLU A 133 1.47 -2.11 0.05
C GLU A 133 1.78 -1.02 -0.98
N VAL A 134 2.65 -1.28 -1.95
CA VAL A 134 2.92 -0.34 -3.05
C VAL A 134 1.68 -0.16 -3.93
N ILE A 135 0.91 -1.21 -4.19
CA ILE A 135 -0.37 -1.10 -4.88
C ILE A 135 -1.38 -0.32 -4.02
N ARG A 136 -1.47 -0.62 -2.73
CA ARG A 136 -2.34 0.08 -1.78
C ARG A 136 -2.02 1.58 -1.69
N MET A 137 -0.74 1.96 -1.75
CA MET A 137 -0.37 3.37 -1.82
C MET A 137 -0.87 4.03 -3.10
N GLN A 138 -0.82 3.36 -4.26
CA GLN A 138 -1.42 3.90 -5.50
C GLN A 138 -2.93 4.05 -5.34
N HIS A 139 -3.61 3.07 -4.75
CA HIS A 139 -5.03 3.20 -4.43
C HIS A 139 -5.31 4.40 -3.51
N THR A 140 -4.48 4.62 -2.49
CA THR A 140 -4.60 5.78 -1.58
C THR A 140 -4.35 7.11 -2.31
N LEU A 141 -3.36 7.17 -3.21
CA LEU A 141 -3.03 8.37 -3.98
C LEU A 141 -4.11 8.74 -4.99
N LEU A 142 -4.66 7.77 -5.67
CA LEU A 142 -5.67 7.98 -6.72
C LEU A 142 -7.10 8.11 -6.14
N GLY A 143 -7.35 7.45 -5.02
CA GLY A 143 -8.70 7.17 -4.55
C GLY A 143 -9.39 6.08 -5.38
N GLU A 144 -10.48 5.53 -4.85
CA GLU A 144 -11.19 4.38 -5.41
C GLU A 144 -11.53 4.54 -6.90
N GLN A 145 -12.14 5.67 -7.28
CA GLN A 145 -12.65 5.86 -8.64
C GLN A 145 -11.53 5.90 -9.70
N LEU A 146 -10.46 6.64 -9.44
CA LEU A 146 -9.34 6.73 -10.37
C LEU A 146 -8.49 5.45 -10.38
N PHE A 147 -8.39 4.76 -9.24
CA PHE A 147 -7.73 3.46 -9.21
C PHE A 147 -8.49 2.42 -10.05
N GLN A 148 -9.81 2.33 -9.94
CA GLN A 148 -10.64 1.47 -10.79
C GLN A 148 -10.53 1.86 -12.27
N ARG A 149 -10.47 3.16 -12.58
CA ARG A 149 -10.21 3.64 -13.94
C ARG A 149 -8.84 3.18 -14.45
N GLY A 150 -7.80 3.26 -13.61
CA GLY A 150 -6.45 2.77 -13.91
C GLY A 150 -6.43 1.27 -14.17
N MET A 151 -7.14 0.47 -13.36
CA MET A 151 -7.29 -0.97 -13.57
C MET A 151 -7.99 -1.27 -14.91
N GLN A 152 -9.04 -0.51 -15.25
CA GLN A 152 -9.70 -0.65 -16.55
C GLN A 152 -8.73 -0.36 -17.70
N ILE A 153 -8.00 0.74 -17.64
CA ILE A 153 -6.99 1.12 -18.65
C ILE A 153 -5.92 0.02 -18.78
N TYR A 154 -5.47 -0.53 -17.64
CA TYR A 154 -4.48 -1.60 -17.62
C TYR A 154 -4.96 -2.84 -18.38
N PHE A 155 -6.18 -3.31 -18.14
CA PHE A 155 -6.74 -4.44 -18.86
C PHE A 155 -7.05 -4.12 -20.34
N GLU A 156 -7.58 -2.93 -20.65
CA GLU A 156 -7.84 -2.51 -22.03
C GLU A 156 -6.58 -2.49 -22.90
N ARG A 157 -5.45 -2.03 -22.31
CA ARG A 157 -4.17 -1.92 -23.03
C ARG A 157 -3.41 -3.23 -23.15
N HIS A 158 -3.53 -4.09 -22.14
CA HIS A 158 -2.57 -5.17 -21.93
C HIS A 158 -3.18 -6.57 -21.89
N ASP A 159 -4.47 -6.72 -22.19
CA ASP A 159 -5.11 -8.03 -22.22
C ASP A 159 -4.39 -8.98 -23.20
N GLY A 160 -4.04 -10.17 -22.72
CA GLY A 160 -3.30 -11.18 -23.48
C GLY A 160 -1.81 -10.89 -23.69
N GLN A 161 -1.25 -9.86 -23.03
CA GLN A 161 0.15 -9.46 -23.18
C GLN A 161 0.99 -9.85 -21.96
N ALA A 162 2.33 -9.87 -22.18
CA ALA A 162 3.35 -9.99 -21.14
C ALA A 162 3.96 -8.61 -20.90
N VAL A 163 3.80 -8.08 -19.70
CA VAL A 163 4.05 -6.66 -19.38
C VAL A 163 4.96 -6.48 -18.16
N THR A 164 5.26 -5.24 -17.84
CA THR A 164 6.16 -4.81 -16.76
C THR A 164 5.41 -4.05 -15.67
N CYS A 165 6.07 -3.84 -14.53
CA CYS A 165 5.58 -2.95 -13.48
C CYS A 165 5.35 -1.53 -14.00
N GLU A 166 6.18 -1.06 -14.95
CA GLU A 166 6.03 0.27 -15.56
C GLU A 166 4.73 0.40 -16.37
N ASP A 167 4.29 -0.66 -17.04
CA ASP A 167 3.02 -0.67 -17.79
C ASP A 167 1.83 -0.50 -16.85
N PHE A 168 1.89 -1.13 -15.66
CA PHE A 168 0.88 -0.96 -14.63
C PHE A 168 0.87 0.47 -14.06
N VAL A 169 2.04 0.97 -13.63
CA VAL A 169 2.15 2.34 -13.11
C VAL A 169 1.73 3.37 -14.16
N GLY A 170 2.09 3.13 -15.43
CA GLY A 170 1.67 3.99 -16.54
C GLY A 170 0.15 4.01 -16.78
N ALA A 171 -0.55 2.91 -16.52
CA ALA A 171 -2.01 2.88 -16.56
C ALA A 171 -2.64 3.69 -15.41
N MET A 172 -2.09 3.57 -14.18
CA MET A 172 -2.51 4.37 -13.03
C MET A 172 -2.23 5.86 -13.23
N GLU A 173 -1.05 6.20 -13.75
CA GLU A 173 -0.68 7.58 -14.08
C GLU A 173 -1.59 8.19 -15.14
N THR A 174 -2.00 7.40 -16.14
CA THR A 174 -2.99 7.86 -17.15
C THR A 174 -4.32 8.20 -16.50
N ALA A 175 -4.83 7.34 -15.61
CA ALA A 175 -6.08 7.59 -14.90
C ALA A 175 -5.97 8.83 -13.99
N LEU A 176 -4.85 9.00 -13.29
CA LEU A 176 -4.58 10.18 -12.48
C LEU A 176 -4.61 11.46 -13.34
N GLN A 177 -3.96 11.45 -14.49
CA GLN A 177 -3.87 12.59 -15.39
C GLN A 177 -5.16 12.92 -16.15
N GLU A 178 -6.10 11.99 -16.27
CA GLU A 178 -7.45 12.28 -16.76
C GLU A 178 -8.17 13.31 -15.85
N ALA A 179 -7.92 13.30 -14.55
CA ALA A 179 -8.52 14.21 -13.56
C ALA A 179 -7.57 15.34 -13.12
N HIS A 180 -6.28 15.07 -13.07
CA HIS A 180 -5.22 15.94 -12.54
C HIS A 180 -4.03 15.96 -13.50
N PRO A 181 -4.10 16.70 -14.63
CA PRO A 181 -3.06 16.70 -15.68
C PRO A 181 -1.67 17.15 -15.21
N GLU A 182 -1.61 17.88 -14.09
CA GLU A 182 -0.37 18.40 -13.48
C GLU A 182 0.36 17.37 -12.62
N LEU A 183 -0.30 16.27 -12.24
CA LEU A 183 0.28 15.25 -11.38
C LEU A 183 0.92 14.12 -12.18
N ASP A 184 1.97 13.52 -11.61
CA ASP A 184 2.61 12.34 -12.18
C ASP A 184 3.05 11.34 -11.08
N LEU A 185 3.40 10.13 -11.50
CA LEU A 185 3.90 9.08 -10.62
C LEU A 185 5.40 8.81 -10.82
N LYS A 186 6.17 9.78 -11.36
CA LYS A 186 7.61 9.58 -11.64
C LYS A 186 8.38 9.23 -10.38
N GLN A 187 8.22 10.01 -9.32
CA GLN A 187 8.91 9.76 -8.06
C GLN A 187 8.36 8.51 -7.35
N PHE A 188 7.09 8.20 -7.52
CA PHE A 188 6.49 7.00 -6.95
C PHE A 188 7.18 5.71 -7.42
N ARG A 189 7.77 5.71 -8.62
CA ARG A 189 8.54 4.58 -9.19
C ARG A 189 9.75 4.18 -8.34
N HIS A 190 10.23 5.03 -7.43
CA HIS A 190 11.25 4.65 -6.45
C HIS A 190 10.83 3.47 -5.59
N TRP A 191 9.55 3.30 -5.30
CA TRP A 191 9.04 2.14 -4.54
C TRP A 191 9.32 0.80 -5.23
N TYR A 192 9.41 0.80 -6.55
CA TYR A 192 9.73 -0.41 -7.33
C TYR A 192 11.22 -0.72 -7.42
N SER A 193 12.08 0.29 -7.36
CA SER A 193 13.52 0.16 -7.62
C SER A 193 14.39 0.34 -6.39
N GLN A 194 13.85 0.84 -5.27
CA GLN A 194 14.60 1.13 -4.06
C GLN A 194 14.20 0.20 -2.92
N ALA A 195 15.19 -0.50 -2.35
CA ALA A 195 15.03 -1.36 -1.19
C ALA A 195 14.99 -0.55 0.12
N GLY A 196 14.62 -1.18 1.21
CA GLY A 196 14.63 -0.61 2.55
C GLY A 196 13.29 0.03 2.93
N THR A 197 13.06 0.13 4.23
CA THR A 197 11.86 0.75 4.79
C THR A 197 12.16 2.18 5.20
N PRO A 198 11.42 3.19 4.66
CA PRO A 198 11.61 4.58 5.07
C PRO A 198 11.25 4.79 6.55
N GLU A 199 12.04 5.63 7.22
CA GLU A 199 11.75 6.16 8.55
C GLU A 199 11.19 7.58 8.38
N VAL A 200 10.00 7.81 8.94
CA VAL A 200 9.33 9.11 8.92
C VAL A 200 9.27 9.67 10.33
N SER A 201 9.78 10.86 10.53
CA SER A 201 9.62 11.60 11.79
C SER A 201 8.67 12.77 11.60
N ALA A 202 7.83 13.02 12.61
CA ALA A 202 6.83 14.07 12.60
C ALA A 202 7.01 15.01 13.79
N SER A 203 6.91 16.31 13.52
CA SER A 203 6.84 17.33 14.56
C SER A 203 5.80 18.38 14.20
N TRP A 204 5.11 18.93 15.20
CA TRP A 204 4.10 19.95 14.95
C TRP A 204 4.06 21.00 16.03
N THR A 205 3.56 22.18 15.65
CA THR A 205 3.23 23.28 16.57
C THR A 205 1.84 23.78 16.24
N GLN A 206 1.06 24.12 17.28
CA GLN A 206 -0.27 24.69 17.12
C GLN A 206 -0.32 26.05 17.82
N THR A 207 -0.71 27.09 17.10
CA THR A 207 -0.78 28.47 17.61
C THR A 207 -1.86 29.24 16.87
N ASN A 208 -2.69 29.97 17.57
CA ASN A 208 -3.70 30.88 17.01
C ASN A 208 -4.62 30.23 15.94
N GLY A 209 -5.12 29.02 16.19
CA GLY A 209 -5.99 28.31 15.25
C GLY A 209 -5.30 27.69 14.05
N GLN A 210 -3.97 27.78 13.97
CA GLN A 210 -3.16 27.17 12.93
C GLN A 210 -2.28 26.05 13.51
N LEU A 211 -2.13 24.94 12.77
CA LEU A 211 -1.16 23.88 13.06
C LEU A 211 -0.19 23.75 11.89
N VAL A 212 1.09 23.78 12.22
CA VAL A 212 2.20 23.53 11.28
C VAL A 212 2.77 22.16 11.57
N LEU A 213 2.61 21.22 10.63
CA LEU A 213 3.15 19.87 10.68
C LEU A 213 4.37 19.78 9.78
N THR A 214 5.51 19.36 10.33
CA THR A 214 6.73 19.08 9.56
C THR A 214 7.00 17.57 9.58
N LEU A 215 7.08 16.99 8.40
CA LEU A 215 7.47 15.60 8.17
C LEU A 215 8.90 15.55 7.61
N LYS A 216 9.67 14.57 8.07
CA LYS A 216 10.99 14.27 7.52
C LYS A 216 11.06 12.78 7.21
N GLN A 217 11.65 12.41 6.07
CA GLN A 217 11.89 11.04 5.71
C GLN A 217 13.37 10.75 5.51
N ASN A 218 13.76 9.54 5.87
CA ASN A 218 15.07 8.98 5.59
C ASN A 218 14.92 7.49 5.33
N CYS A 219 15.76 6.92 4.48
CA CYS A 219 15.85 5.48 4.30
C CYS A 219 17.30 5.05 4.44
N ARG A 220 17.55 4.05 5.28
CA ARG A 220 18.93 3.56 5.54
C ARG A 220 19.52 2.94 4.28
N PRO A 221 20.86 3.02 4.09
CA PRO A 221 21.54 2.26 3.05
C PRO A 221 21.22 0.77 3.13
N THR A 222 21.07 0.14 1.97
CA THR A 222 20.88 -1.29 1.81
C THR A 222 21.94 -1.86 0.87
N PRO A 223 22.16 -3.17 0.78
CA PRO A 223 23.13 -3.76 -0.13
C PRO A 223 22.95 -3.21 -1.56
N GLY A 224 24.04 -2.73 -2.16
CA GLY A 224 24.02 -2.13 -3.50
C GLY A 224 23.41 -0.74 -3.63
N GLN A 225 22.79 -0.20 -2.57
CA GLN A 225 22.09 1.09 -2.61
C GLN A 225 22.50 1.97 -1.43
N ALA A 226 23.65 2.63 -1.54
CA ALA A 226 24.20 3.50 -0.49
C ALA A 226 23.47 4.84 -0.37
N ILE A 227 22.90 5.34 -1.47
CA ILE A 227 22.16 6.61 -1.53
C ILE A 227 20.71 6.32 -1.79
N LYS A 228 19.83 6.94 -1.03
CA LYS A 228 18.38 6.76 -1.08
C LYS A 228 17.72 8.11 -1.37
N PRO A 229 17.25 8.35 -2.61
CA PRO A 229 16.34 9.46 -2.88
C PRO A 229 15.07 9.38 -2.05
N ALA A 230 14.43 10.53 -1.81
CA ALA A 230 13.16 10.58 -1.12
C ALA A 230 12.08 9.75 -1.84
N PHE A 231 11.26 9.07 -1.08
CA PHE A 231 10.09 8.37 -1.60
C PHE A 231 8.91 9.34 -1.75
N HIS A 232 7.98 9.00 -2.60
CA HIS A 232 6.65 9.59 -2.64
C HIS A 232 5.74 8.82 -1.67
N ILE A 233 5.39 9.42 -0.54
CA ILE A 233 4.67 8.77 0.56
C ILE A 233 3.29 9.40 0.72
N PRO A 234 2.18 8.67 0.46
CA PRO A 234 0.85 9.15 0.82
C PRO A 234 0.65 9.08 2.33
N VAL A 235 0.49 10.22 2.98
CA VAL A 235 0.26 10.28 4.41
C VAL A 235 -1.20 10.60 4.68
N LYS A 236 -2.01 9.57 4.91
CA LYS A 236 -3.40 9.75 5.35
C LYS A 236 -3.41 10.20 6.80
N LEU A 237 -4.05 11.33 7.07
CA LEU A 237 -4.07 11.89 8.40
C LEU A 237 -5.47 12.33 8.84
N GLY A 238 -5.60 12.52 10.14
CA GLY A 238 -6.72 13.19 10.78
C GLY A 238 -6.22 13.95 12.00
N PHE A 239 -7.06 14.83 12.54
CA PHE A 239 -6.83 15.46 13.81
C PHE A 239 -7.82 14.97 14.84
N VAL A 240 -7.34 14.67 16.04
CA VAL A 240 -8.16 14.27 17.18
C VAL A 240 -8.15 15.42 18.19
N GLU A 241 -9.32 15.95 18.55
CA GLU A 241 -9.44 16.96 19.60
C GLU A 241 -8.97 16.35 20.94
N LYS A 242 -7.99 17.00 21.56
CA LYS A 242 -7.32 16.47 22.76
C LYS A 242 -8.26 16.27 23.96
N ALA A 243 -9.28 17.11 24.07
CA ALA A 243 -10.23 17.07 25.20
C ALA A 243 -11.32 16.00 25.03
N SER A 244 -11.83 15.81 23.81
CA SER A 244 -12.99 14.94 23.54
C SER A 244 -12.62 13.58 22.94
N GLY A 245 -11.41 13.44 22.37
CA GLY A 245 -11.00 12.26 21.60
C GLY A 245 -11.73 12.11 20.26
N ARG A 246 -12.44 13.14 19.80
CA ARG A 246 -13.19 13.10 18.54
C ARG A 246 -12.39 13.68 17.39
N ASP A 247 -12.65 13.18 16.20
CA ASP A 247 -12.07 13.72 14.97
C ASP A 247 -12.53 15.17 14.73
N VAL A 248 -11.61 15.97 14.22
CA VAL A 248 -11.82 17.37 13.83
C VAL A 248 -11.69 17.47 12.31
N PRO A 249 -12.58 18.20 11.62
CA PRO A 249 -12.48 18.41 10.18
C PRO A 249 -11.14 19.04 9.78
N LEU A 250 -10.55 18.53 8.69
CA LEU A 250 -9.29 19.03 8.13
C LEU A 250 -9.58 20.24 7.23
N GLN A 251 -8.80 21.30 7.42
CA GLN A 251 -8.76 22.46 6.53
C GLN A 251 -7.30 22.79 6.23
N LEU A 252 -6.85 22.48 5.01
CA LEU A 252 -5.53 22.83 4.53
C LEU A 252 -5.51 24.26 3.97
N GLU A 253 -4.40 24.96 4.13
CA GLU A 253 -4.19 26.20 3.37
C GLU A 253 -4.07 25.90 1.87
N SER A 254 -4.51 26.83 1.04
CA SER A 254 -4.64 26.67 -0.42
C SER A 254 -3.35 26.38 -1.17
N ASN A 255 -2.19 26.54 -0.52
CA ASN A 255 -0.85 26.26 -1.09
C ASN A 255 -0.20 24.99 -0.51
N THR A 256 -0.94 24.21 0.26
CA THR A 256 -0.45 22.97 0.86
C THR A 256 -0.72 21.81 -0.10
N ASN A 257 0.33 21.03 -0.42
CA ASN A 257 0.22 19.86 -1.28
C ASN A 257 -0.61 18.76 -0.58
N ALA A 258 -1.90 18.75 -0.84
CA ALA A 258 -2.78 17.63 -0.53
C ALA A 258 -3.31 17.08 -1.85
N LEU A 259 -3.28 15.77 -1.99
CA LEU A 259 -3.77 15.12 -3.21
C LEU A 259 -5.29 15.13 -3.24
N HIS A 260 -5.93 14.73 -2.16
CA HIS A 260 -7.38 14.80 -1.97
C HIS A 260 -7.72 14.55 -0.49
N GLY A 261 -8.73 15.24 -0.01
CA GLY A 261 -9.35 14.99 1.31
C GLY A 261 -8.34 15.02 2.46
N ASP A 262 -8.03 13.85 3.00
CA ASP A 262 -7.18 13.63 4.17
C ASP A 262 -5.79 13.02 3.84
N VAL A 263 -5.39 13.00 2.57
CA VAL A 263 -4.11 12.45 2.10
C VAL A 263 -3.14 13.55 1.73
N LEU A 264 -2.01 13.62 2.44
CA LEU A 264 -0.90 14.52 2.13
C LEU A 264 0.04 13.89 1.11
N ASP A 265 0.51 14.70 0.17
CA ASP A 265 1.51 14.37 -0.82
C ASP A 265 2.92 14.65 -0.27
N PHE A 266 3.55 13.65 0.35
CA PHE A 266 4.86 13.78 0.95
C PHE A 266 5.96 13.26 0.03
N THR A 267 6.64 14.19 -0.65
CA THR A 267 7.62 13.90 -1.72
C THR A 267 9.04 14.37 -1.39
N GLU A 268 9.19 15.32 -0.46
CA GLU A 268 10.48 15.89 -0.11
C GLU A 268 11.15 15.16 1.06
N SER A 269 12.46 15.29 1.22
CA SER A 269 13.15 14.79 2.41
C SER A 269 12.69 15.47 3.70
N THR A 270 12.24 16.73 3.59
CA THR A 270 11.58 17.50 4.65
C THR A 270 10.50 18.37 4.03
N GLN A 271 9.27 18.23 4.49
CA GLN A 271 8.12 18.97 3.96
C GLN A 271 7.22 19.45 5.09
N THR A 272 6.67 20.64 4.93
CA THR A 272 5.80 21.29 5.93
C THR A 272 4.41 21.49 5.36
N PHE A 273 3.42 21.16 6.18
CA PHE A 273 2.00 21.29 5.87
C PHE A 273 1.34 22.19 6.90
N VAL A 274 0.48 23.09 6.45
CA VAL A 274 -0.16 24.10 7.29
C VAL A 274 -1.66 23.89 7.27
N PHE A 275 -2.25 23.78 8.46
CA PHE A 275 -3.69 23.58 8.68
C PHE A 275 -4.27 24.73 9.46
N THR A 276 -5.49 25.13 9.12
CA THR A 276 -6.21 26.24 9.74
C THR A 276 -7.53 25.78 10.34
N GLY A 277 -8.22 26.68 11.06
CA GLY A 277 -9.51 26.37 11.67
C GLY A 277 -9.44 25.44 12.88
N LEU A 278 -8.28 25.36 13.54
CA LEU A 278 -8.02 24.48 14.69
C LEU A 278 -8.02 25.30 16.00
N ASP A 279 -9.20 25.79 16.40
CA ASP A 279 -9.33 26.65 17.60
C ASP A 279 -9.11 25.90 18.91
N LYS A 280 -9.20 24.59 18.90
CA LYS A 280 -8.97 23.73 20.06
C LYS A 280 -7.68 22.92 19.91
N PRO A 281 -7.02 22.55 21.02
CA PRO A 281 -5.84 21.68 20.95
C PRO A 281 -6.15 20.33 20.33
N VAL A 282 -5.36 19.95 19.31
CA VAL A 282 -5.51 18.68 18.60
C VAL A 282 -4.21 17.87 18.64
N VAL A 283 -4.32 16.58 18.35
CA VAL A 283 -3.20 15.66 18.13
C VAL A 283 -3.31 15.13 16.69
N PRO A 284 -2.26 15.27 15.87
CA PRO A 284 -2.22 14.62 14.57
C PRO A 284 -2.26 13.09 14.70
N SER A 285 -3.14 12.45 13.94
CA SER A 285 -3.22 11.00 13.77
C SER A 285 -2.71 10.69 12.37
N LEU A 286 -1.45 10.26 12.26
CA LEU A 286 -0.74 10.07 10.98
C LEU A 286 -0.81 8.63 10.51
N LEU A 287 -0.67 8.41 9.20
CA LEU A 287 -0.69 7.10 8.54
C LEU A 287 -1.94 6.28 8.88
N ARG A 288 -3.09 6.94 8.92
CA ARG A 288 -4.39 6.25 9.15
C ARG A 288 -4.56 5.12 8.15
N SER A 289 -5.13 4.01 8.59
CA SER A 289 -5.23 2.76 7.83
C SER A 289 -3.88 2.22 7.34
N PHE A 290 -2.78 2.66 7.98
CA PHE A 290 -1.42 2.33 7.55
C PHE A 290 -1.20 2.67 6.07
N SER A 291 -1.39 3.94 5.70
CA SER A 291 -1.40 4.43 4.33
C SER A 291 -0.07 4.29 3.57
N ALA A 292 1.02 3.96 4.26
CA ALA A 292 2.31 3.66 3.64
C ALA A 292 3.16 2.73 4.53
N PRO A 293 3.98 1.84 3.94
CA PRO A 293 4.85 0.91 4.65
C PRO A 293 6.12 1.60 5.15
N VAL A 294 5.98 2.41 6.19
CA VAL A 294 7.04 3.21 6.78
C VAL A 294 7.10 3.03 8.30
N ILE A 295 8.24 3.38 8.90
CA ILE A 295 8.40 3.44 10.35
C ILE A 295 8.18 4.88 10.79
N LEU A 296 7.11 5.15 11.54
CA LEU A 296 6.82 6.46 12.13
C LEU A 296 7.54 6.58 13.47
N GLN A 297 8.25 7.72 13.66
CA GLN A 297 9.00 8.10 14.87
C GLN A 297 8.46 9.39 15.48
#